data_53b79218c7078495e7f119b000b7b121
#
_entry.id   53b79218c7078495e7f119b000b7b121
#
_cell.length_a   1.000
_cell.length_b   1.000
_cell.length_c   1.000
_cell.angle_alpha   90.00
_cell.angle_beta   90.00
_cell.angle_gamma   90.00
#
_symmetry.space_group_name_H-M   'P 1'
#
loop_
_entity.id
_entity.type
_entity.pdbx_description
1 polymer ?
#
loop_
_entity_poly.entity_id
_entity_poly.type
_entity_poly.pdbx_seq_one_letter_code
_entity_poly.pdbx_strand_id
1 'polypeptide(L)'
;AVSMLHAGVLMKLGGYGCFRVAMYLLPEAAHELSWVFIILTTISVVYGAFSACVQTDLKYINAYSSVSHCGLVLFAILMMNPTAGTGAVLQMLSHGLMTALFFALIGMIYGRTHTRDVRELSGLMKVMPFLAVGYVIAGLANLGLPGLSGFVAEMTIFNGAFMNADTFHRVVTVIACTSIVITAVYILRV
;
A
#
# COMPACT_ATOMS: atom_id res chain seq x y z
N ALA A 1 11.95 7.71 -13.00
CA ALA A 1 10.90 7.29 -13.94
C ALA A 1 10.60 5.78 -13.85
N VAL A 2 11.61 4.90 -13.93
CA VAL A 2 11.40 3.43 -13.91
C VAL A 2 10.71 2.95 -12.63
N SER A 3 11.17 3.38 -11.45
CA SER A 3 10.55 2.99 -10.17
C SER A 3 9.10 3.46 -10.05
N MET A 4 8.79 4.63 -10.60
CA MET A 4 7.45 5.20 -10.64
C MET A 4 6.50 4.32 -11.47
N LEU A 5 6.90 3.91 -12.67
CA LEU A 5 6.12 3.02 -13.53
C LEU A 5 5.98 1.61 -12.94
N HIS A 6 7.08 1.07 -12.39
CA HIS A 6 7.08 -0.25 -11.80
C HIS A 6 6.12 -0.34 -10.60
N ALA A 7 6.30 0.51 -9.62
CA ALA A 7 5.47 0.50 -8.41
C ALA A 7 4.06 1.05 -8.65
N GLY A 8 3.90 2.06 -9.53
CA GLY A 8 2.60 2.67 -9.83
C GLY A 8 1.69 1.80 -10.69
N VAL A 9 2.22 1.08 -11.68
CA VAL A 9 1.43 0.36 -12.68
C VAL A 9 1.71 -1.13 -12.68
N LEU A 10 2.97 -1.56 -12.87
CA LEU A 10 3.30 -2.97 -13.11
C LEU A 10 2.91 -3.89 -11.95
N MET A 11 3.11 -3.47 -10.70
CA MET A 11 2.69 -4.27 -9.55
C MET A 11 1.17 -4.49 -9.51
N LYS A 12 0.37 -3.56 -10.02
CA LYS A 12 -1.09 -3.67 -10.08
C LYS A 12 -1.58 -4.61 -11.17
N LEU A 13 -0.79 -4.83 -12.22
CA LEU A 13 -1.09 -5.86 -13.24
C LEU A 13 -1.10 -7.25 -12.61
N GLY A 14 -0.22 -7.53 -11.64
CA GLY A 14 -0.25 -8.78 -10.86
C GLY A 14 -1.57 -8.93 -10.08
N GLY A 15 -2.00 -7.88 -9.37
CA GLY A 15 -3.29 -7.86 -8.68
C GLY A 15 -4.48 -8.04 -9.63
N TYR A 16 -4.46 -7.34 -10.77
CA TYR A 16 -5.48 -7.49 -11.81
C TYR A 16 -5.50 -8.92 -12.39
N GLY A 17 -4.34 -9.51 -12.64
CA GLY A 17 -4.21 -10.89 -13.10
C GLY A 17 -4.82 -11.88 -12.11
N CYS A 18 -4.53 -11.74 -10.80
CA CYS A 18 -5.15 -12.56 -9.76
C CYS A 18 -6.66 -12.39 -9.75
N PHE A 19 -7.16 -11.16 -9.85
CA PHE A 19 -8.58 -10.87 -9.85
C PHE A 19 -9.30 -11.47 -11.05
N ARG A 20 -8.78 -11.27 -12.26
CA ARG A 20 -9.43 -11.71 -13.51
C ARG A 20 -9.23 -13.17 -13.81
N VAL A 21 -8.06 -13.73 -13.55
CA VAL A 21 -7.74 -15.12 -13.90
C VAL A 21 -8.05 -16.06 -12.74
N ALA A 22 -7.46 -15.84 -11.57
CA ALA A 22 -7.64 -16.77 -10.45
C ALA A 22 -9.08 -16.75 -9.92
N MET A 23 -9.62 -15.55 -9.66
CA MET A 23 -10.92 -15.43 -9.00
C MET A 23 -12.11 -15.57 -9.95
N TYR A 24 -11.97 -15.12 -11.20
CA TYR A 24 -13.07 -15.08 -12.16
C TYR A 24 -13.15 -16.35 -13.00
N LEU A 25 -12.01 -16.90 -13.43
CA LEU A 25 -11.99 -18.11 -14.27
C LEU A 25 -11.93 -19.40 -13.47
N LEU A 26 -11.32 -19.40 -12.28
CA LEU A 26 -11.09 -20.58 -11.45
C LEU A 26 -11.57 -20.36 -10.00
N PRO A 27 -12.85 -20.00 -9.77
CA PRO A 27 -13.34 -19.62 -8.44
C PRO A 27 -13.24 -20.76 -7.42
N GLU A 28 -13.50 -22.01 -7.82
CA GLU A 28 -13.45 -23.17 -6.92
C GLU A 28 -12.03 -23.43 -6.42
N ALA A 29 -11.05 -23.53 -7.33
CA ALA A 29 -9.65 -23.71 -6.96
C ALA A 29 -9.11 -22.53 -6.14
N ALA A 30 -9.52 -21.31 -6.48
CA ALA A 30 -9.16 -20.11 -5.74
C ALA A 30 -9.71 -20.17 -4.31
N HIS A 31 -10.93 -20.67 -4.11
CA HIS A 31 -11.53 -20.83 -2.79
C HIS A 31 -10.79 -21.88 -1.94
N GLU A 32 -10.47 -23.03 -2.50
CA GLU A 32 -9.73 -24.08 -1.80
C GLU A 32 -8.34 -23.62 -1.33
N LEU A 33 -7.63 -22.85 -2.14
CA LEU A 33 -6.27 -22.39 -1.85
C LEU A 33 -6.21 -21.03 -1.15
N SER A 34 -7.33 -20.33 -1.03
CA SER A 34 -7.40 -18.96 -0.50
C SER A 34 -6.73 -18.82 0.88
N TRP A 35 -6.95 -19.77 1.78
CA TRP A 35 -6.42 -19.72 3.14
C TRP A 35 -4.90 -19.64 3.21
N VAL A 36 -4.18 -20.39 2.33
CA VAL A 36 -2.70 -20.32 2.25
C VAL A 36 -2.25 -18.94 1.81
N PHE A 37 -2.87 -18.42 0.73
CA PHE A 37 -2.50 -17.12 0.18
C PHE A 37 -2.92 -15.96 1.08
N ILE A 38 -4.01 -16.08 1.84
CA ILE A 38 -4.40 -15.09 2.84
C ILE A 38 -3.33 -14.97 3.93
N ILE A 39 -2.78 -16.07 4.42
CA ILE A 39 -1.68 -16.05 5.39
C ILE A 39 -0.45 -15.36 4.80
N LEU A 40 -0.04 -15.74 3.59
CA LEU A 40 1.12 -15.15 2.92
C LEU A 40 0.95 -13.64 2.66
N THR A 41 -0.23 -13.22 2.22
CA THR A 41 -0.51 -11.80 2.00
C THR A 41 -0.58 -11.02 3.30
N THR A 42 -1.13 -11.59 4.38
CA THR A 42 -1.14 -10.97 5.71
C THR A 42 0.28 -10.77 6.23
N ILE A 43 1.15 -11.77 6.08
CA ILE A 43 2.58 -11.64 6.41
C ILE A 43 3.22 -10.53 5.56
N SER A 44 2.94 -10.48 4.26
CA SER A 44 3.48 -9.46 3.36
C SER A 44 3.04 -8.04 3.78
N VAL A 45 1.78 -7.86 4.19
CA VAL A 45 1.24 -6.59 4.68
C VAL A 45 2.03 -6.11 5.90
N VAL A 46 2.14 -6.97 6.91
CA VAL A 46 2.79 -6.62 8.18
C VAL A 46 4.30 -6.47 8.00
N TYR A 47 4.94 -7.42 7.32
CA TYR A 47 6.38 -7.39 7.04
C TYR A 47 6.78 -6.15 6.24
N GLY A 48 6.02 -5.82 5.18
CA GLY A 48 6.28 -4.64 4.36
C GLY A 48 6.23 -3.35 5.18
N ALA A 49 5.22 -3.21 6.05
CA ALA A 49 5.06 -2.05 6.92
C ALA A 49 6.21 -1.93 7.94
N PHE A 50 6.58 -3.01 8.64
CA PHE A 50 7.71 -3.01 9.58
C PHE A 50 9.04 -2.75 8.86
N SER A 51 9.25 -3.35 7.69
CA SER A 51 10.47 -3.11 6.91
C SER A 51 10.61 -1.65 6.50
N ALA A 52 9.51 -0.98 6.15
CA ALA A 52 9.51 0.45 5.86
C ALA A 52 9.94 1.29 7.07
N CYS A 53 9.55 0.92 8.29
CA CYS A 53 9.95 1.61 9.52
C CYS A 53 11.46 1.62 9.76
N VAL A 54 12.17 0.58 9.35
CA VAL A 54 13.61 0.42 9.62
C VAL A 54 14.48 1.12 8.56
N GLN A 55 13.93 1.37 7.37
CA GLN A 55 14.68 2.00 6.28
C GLN A 55 15.03 3.46 6.57
N THR A 56 16.15 3.90 6.02
CA THR A 56 16.64 5.28 6.07
C THR A 56 16.66 5.96 4.70
N ASP A 57 16.64 5.18 3.62
CA ASP A 57 16.57 5.70 2.26
C ASP A 57 15.09 5.88 1.84
N LEU A 58 14.71 7.08 1.44
CA LEU A 58 13.35 7.44 1.00
C LEU A 58 12.80 6.50 -0.07
N LYS A 59 13.65 6.06 -1.00
CA LYS A 59 13.25 5.14 -2.07
C LYS A 59 12.87 3.76 -1.52
N TYR A 60 13.64 3.25 -0.56
CA TYR A 60 13.36 1.95 0.06
C TYR A 60 12.16 2.01 0.99
N ILE A 61 11.97 3.11 1.74
CA ILE A 61 10.78 3.32 2.56
C ILE A 61 9.52 3.21 1.68
N ASN A 62 9.48 3.93 0.57
CA ASN A 62 8.34 3.88 -0.34
C ASN A 62 8.19 2.53 -1.06
N ALA A 63 9.30 1.83 -1.35
CA ALA A 63 9.25 0.50 -1.94
C ALA A 63 8.62 -0.53 -0.99
N TYR A 64 9.04 -0.57 0.28
CA TYR A 64 8.46 -1.47 1.28
C TYR A 64 7.02 -1.10 1.65
N SER A 65 6.69 0.20 1.69
CA SER A 65 5.31 0.66 1.76
C SER A 65 4.47 0.07 0.63
N SER A 66 4.99 0.08 -0.60
CA SER A 66 4.30 -0.52 -1.76
C SER A 66 4.11 -2.03 -1.63
N VAL A 67 5.04 -2.75 -1.02
CA VAL A 67 4.88 -4.19 -0.71
C VAL A 67 3.71 -4.40 0.23
N SER A 68 3.59 -3.59 1.29
CA SER A 68 2.49 -3.67 2.25
C SER A 68 1.14 -3.41 1.58
N HIS A 69 0.99 -2.31 0.84
CA HIS A 69 -0.27 -1.97 0.17
C HIS A 69 -0.66 -2.94 -0.95
N CYS A 70 0.31 -3.48 -1.71
CA CYS A 70 0.02 -4.52 -2.69
C CYS A 70 -0.36 -5.85 -2.03
N GLY A 71 0.25 -6.16 -0.88
CA GLY A 71 -0.18 -7.27 -0.03
C GLY A 71 -1.64 -7.12 0.40
N LEU A 72 -2.04 -5.90 0.81
CA LEU A 72 -3.42 -5.59 1.19
C LEU A 72 -4.40 -5.73 0.02
N VAL A 73 -4.01 -5.37 -1.20
CA VAL A 73 -4.82 -5.59 -2.41
C VAL A 73 -5.07 -7.07 -2.63
N LEU A 74 -4.02 -7.90 -2.59
CA LEU A 74 -4.16 -9.35 -2.78
C LEU A 74 -4.97 -9.98 -1.63
N PHE A 75 -4.74 -9.55 -0.39
CA PHE A 75 -5.53 -9.94 0.76
C PHE A 75 -7.02 -9.68 0.54
N ALA A 76 -7.36 -8.49 0.07
CA ALA A 76 -8.76 -8.12 -0.19
C ALA A 76 -9.40 -8.95 -1.32
N ILE A 77 -8.66 -9.26 -2.38
CA ILE A 77 -9.12 -10.14 -3.47
C ILE A 77 -9.43 -11.54 -2.93
N LEU A 78 -8.54 -12.09 -2.10
CA LEU A 78 -8.64 -13.44 -1.55
C LEU A 78 -9.76 -13.59 -0.50
N MET A 79 -10.31 -12.48 0.03
CA MET A 79 -11.49 -12.52 0.90
C MET A 79 -12.76 -12.98 0.18
N MET A 80 -12.76 -13.06 -1.14
CA MET A 80 -13.87 -13.54 -2.00
C MET A 80 -15.21 -12.85 -1.72
N ASN A 81 -15.14 -11.63 -1.22
CA ASN A 81 -16.30 -10.80 -0.91
C ASN A 81 -16.40 -9.64 -1.91
N PRO A 82 -17.55 -9.34 -2.50
CA PRO A 82 -17.70 -8.23 -3.47
C PRO A 82 -17.27 -6.87 -2.90
N THR A 83 -17.52 -6.61 -1.63
CA THR A 83 -17.14 -5.37 -0.95
C THR A 83 -15.62 -5.26 -0.84
N ALA A 84 -14.93 -6.31 -0.37
CA ALA A 84 -13.48 -6.35 -0.30
C ALA A 84 -12.84 -6.27 -1.69
N GLY A 85 -13.41 -6.95 -2.70
CA GLY A 85 -12.98 -6.87 -4.08
C GLY A 85 -13.09 -5.46 -4.67
N THR A 86 -14.17 -4.75 -4.39
CA THR A 86 -14.32 -3.33 -4.78
C THR A 86 -13.25 -2.48 -4.12
N GLY A 87 -13.00 -2.69 -2.83
CA GLY A 87 -11.92 -2.03 -2.09
C GLY A 87 -10.54 -2.31 -2.70
N ALA A 88 -10.27 -3.55 -3.14
CA ALA A 88 -9.02 -3.91 -3.80
C ALA A 88 -8.81 -3.12 -5.11
N VAL A 89 -9.83 -2.97 -5.94
CA VAL A 89 -9.77 -2.18 -7.19
C VAL A 89 -9.52 -0.71 -6.88
N LEU A 90 -10.23 -0.14 -5.90
CA LEU A 90 -10.03 1.24 -5.45
C LEU A 90 -8.60 1.44 -4.91
N GLN A 91 -8.08 0.47 -4.15
CA GLN A 91 -6.72 0.52 -3.62
C GLN A 91 -5.66 0.42 -4.72
N MET A 92 -5.87 -0.40 -5.75
CA MET A 92 -4.96 -0.45 -6.89
C MET A 92 -4.84 0.92 -7.57
N LEU A 93 -5.96 1.61 -7.78
CA LEU A 93 -5.96 2.93 -8.41
C LEU A 93 -5.34 4.00 -7.49
N SER A 94 -5.83 4.09 -6.25
CA SER A 94 -5.38 5.07 -5.26
C SER A 94 -3.88 4.96 -4.98
N HIS A 95 -3.42 3.75 -4.63
CA HIS A 95 -2.02 3.48 -4.36
C HIS A 95 -1.14 3.68 -5.61
N GLY A 96 -1.66 3.38 -6.81
CA GLY A 96 -0.95 3.61 -8.06
C GLY A 96 -0.60 5.09 -8.26
N LEU A 97 -1.58 5.97 -8.12
CA LEU A 97 -1.41 7.42 -8.26
C LEU A 97 -0.52 8.00 -7.16
N MET A 98 -0.77 7.62 -5.92
CA MET A 98 0.00 8.08 -4.76
C MET A 98 1.48 7.67 -4.87
N THR A 99 1.76 6.41 -5.22
CA THR A 99 3.13 5.90 -5.35
C THR A 99 3.87 6.56 -6.51
N ALA A 100 3.18 6.82 -7.62
CA ALA A 100 3.76 7.55 -8.75
C ALA A 100 4.18 8.96 -8.32
N LEU A 101 3.32 9.67 -7.57
CA LEU A 101 3.65 10.99 -7.01
C LEU A 101 4.85 10.91 -6.07
N PHE A 102 4.87 9.96 -5.13
CA PHE A 102 5.98 9.80 -4.20
C PHE A 102 7.32 9.59 -4.90
N PHE A 103 7.39 8.65 -5.84
CA PHE A 103 8.63 8.40 -6.57
C PHE A 103 9.07 9.57 -7.45
N ALA A 104 8.12 10.34 -8.01
CA ALA A 104 8.43 11.57 -8.75
C ALA A 104 9.07 12.61 -7.83
N LEU A 105 8.47 12.84 -6.63
CA LEU A 105 8.98 13.78 -5.64
C LEU A 105 10.36 13.38 -5.09
N ILE A 106 10.56 12.10 -4.77
CA ILE A 106 11.86 11.56 -4.34
C ILE A 106 12.91 11.76 -5.44
N GLY A 107 12.53 11.56 -6.71
CA GLY A 107 13.43 11.81 -7.84
C GLY A 107 13.82 13.29 -7.97
N MET A 108 12.87 14.20 -7.74
CA MET A 108 13.14 15.66 -7.77
C MET A 108 13.99 16.13 -6.57
N ILE A 109 13.75 15.57 -5.38
CA ILE A 109 14.59 15.83 -4.19
C ILE A 109 16.02 15.36 -4.48
N TYR A 110 16.19 14.12 -4.91
CA TYR A 110 17.50 13.54 -5.20
C TYR A 110 18.27 14.32 -6.28
N GLY A 111 17.57 14.78 -7.33
CA GLY A 111 18.21 15.58 -8.40
C GLY A 111 18.77 16.92 -7.93
N ARG A 112 18.33 17.42 -6.75
CA ARG A 112 18.80 18.69 -6.17
C ARG A 112 19.74 18.52 -4.99
N THR A 113 19.52 17.49 -4.17
CA THR A 113 20.28 17.26 -2.92
C THR A 113 21.37 16.20 -3.07
N HIS A 114 21.30 15.36 -4.12
CA HIS A 114 22.15 14.19 -4.35
C HIS A 114 22.18 13.17 -3.19
N THR A 115 21.26 13.30 -2.22
CA THR A 115 21.06 12.34 -1.12
C THR A 115 19.62 11.91 -1.04
N ARG A 116 19.37 10.71 -0.46
CA ARG A 116 18.04 10.15 -0.17
C ARG A 116 17.93 9.70 1.27
N ASP A 117 18.97 9.90 2.07
CA ASP A 117 18.95 9.52 3.48
C ASP A 117 18.10 10.54 4.26
N VAL A 118 17.04 10.04 4.92
CA VAL A 118 16.12 10.85 5.73
C VAL A 118 16.86 11.65 6.82
N ARG A 119 17.97 11.10 7.34
CA ARG A 119 18.74 11.74 8.41
C ARG A 119 19.48 12.99 7.95
N GLU A 120 19.77 13.07 6.65
CA GLU A 120 20.47 14.22 6.04
C GLU A 120 19.50 15.25 5.46
N LEU A 121 18.24 14.84 5.22
CA LEU A 121 17.21 15.67 4.63
C LEU A 121 16.40 16.36 5.73
N SER A 122 16.68 17.65 5.95
CA SER A 122 15.92 18.46 6.88
C SER A 122 15.65 19.85 6.30
N GLY A 123 14.56 20.47 6.73
CA GLY A 123 14.23 21.86 6.37
C GLY A 123 13.84 22.08 4.90
N LEU A 124 13.44 21.04 4.16
CA LEU A 124 13.06 21.11 2.74
C LEU A 124 11.97 22.16 2.47
N MET A 125 11.08 22.39 3.44
CA MET A 125 10.01 23.40 3.35
C MET A 125 10.55 24.81 3.08
N LYS A 126 11.71 25.16 3.63
CA LYS A 126 12.32 26.49 3.45
C LYS A 126 12.95 26.67 2.08
N VAL A 127 13.51 25.59 1.52
CA VAL A 127 14.27 25.63 0.27
C VAL A 127 13.40 25.28 -0.94
N MET A 128 12.49 24.32 -0.77
CA MET A 128 11.65 23.78 -1.84
C MET A 128 10.18 23.63 -1.37
N PRO A 129 9.45 24.73 -1.09
CA PRO A 129 8.13 24.67 -0.47
C PRO A 129 7.12 23.88 -1.30
N PHE A 130 7.13 24.03 -2.62
CA PHE A 130 6.21 23.30 -3.51
C PHE A 130 6.41 21.77 -3.45
N LEU A 131 7.68 21.31 -3.45
CA LEU A 131 8.02 19.89 -3.29
C LEU A 131 7.61 19.36 -1.91
N ALA A 132 7.84 20.15 -0.86
CA ALA A 132 7.50 19.77 0.50
C ALA A 132 5.97 19.62 0.67
N VAL A 133 5.17 20.54 0.14
CA VAL A 133 3.70 20.42 0.16
C VAL A 133 3.25 19.16 -0.60
N GLY A 134 3.79 18.92 -1.79
CA GLY A 134 3.48 17.69 -2.55
C GLY A 134 3.85 16.42 -1.77
N TYR A 135 4.99 16.43 -1.07
CA TYR A 135 5.45 15.32 -0.26
C TYR A 135 4.52 15.04 0.94
N VAL A 136 4.09 16.09 1.63
CA VAL A 136 3.11 16.00 2.72
C VAL A 136 1.79 15.42 2.21
N ILE A 137 1.26 15.93 1.08
CA ILE A 137 0.02 15.40 0.48
C ILE A 137 0.17 13.92 0.13
N ALA A 138 1.28 13.53 -0.48
CA ALA A 138 1.55 12.14 -0.81
C ALA A 138 1.68 11.25 0.45
N GLY A 139 2.31 11.75 1.51
CA GLY A 139 2.41 11.08 2.82
C GLY A 139 1.05 10.87 3.47
N LEU A 140 0.22 11.91 3.50
CA LEU A 140 -1.13 11.83 4.05
C LEU A 140 -2.02 10.88 3.23
N ALA A 141 -1.84 10.83 1.91
CA ALA A 141 -2.54 9.88 1.05
C ALA A 141 -2.10 8.43 1.32
N ASN A 142 -0.81 8.21 1.58
CA ASN A 142 -0.28 6.90 1.96
C ASN A 142 -0.76 6.45 3.35
N LEU A 143 -0.95 7.39 4.26
CA LEU A 143 -1.48 7.14 5.60
C LEU A 143 -2.98 6.75 5.59
N GLY A 144 -3.67 6.97 4.47
CA GLY A 144 -5.11 6.73 4.40
C GLY A 144 -5.92 7.69 5.27
N LEU A 145 -5.61 8.98 5.27
CA LEU A 145 -6.40 9.95 6.02
C LEU A 145 -7.79 10.16 5.40
N PRO A 146 -8.82 10.35 6.25
CA PRO A 146 -10.15 10.72 5.78
C PRO A 146 -10.12 11.96 4.88
N GLY A 147 -10.79 11.87 3.73
CA GLY A 147 -10.77 12.91 2.69
C GLY A 147 -9.84 12.59 1.51
N LEU A 148 -8.99 11.57 1.62
CA LEU A 148 -8.15 11.08 0.54
C LEU A 148 -8.59 9.70 0.06
N SER A 149 -8.27 9.37 -1.18
CA SER A 149 -8.74 8.13 -1.83
C SER A 149 -8.27 6.84 -1.15
N GLY A 150 -7.10 6.86 -0.51
CA GLY A 150 -6.57 5.72 0.25
C GLY A 150 -7.49 5.29 1.39
N PHE A 151 -8.03 6.25 2.14
CA PHE A 151 -8.96 5.96 3.24
C PHE A 151 -10.20 5.18 2.79
N VAL A 152 -10.84 5.64 1.71
CA VAL A 152 -12.05 4.99 1.19
C VAL A 152 -11.75 3.56 0.76
N ALA A 153 -10.61 3.35 0.10
CA ALA A 153 -10.19 2.03 -0.36
C ALA A 153 -9.92 1.08 0.82
N GLU A 154 -9.11 1.49 1.79
CA GLU A 154 -8.76 0.68 2.96
C GLU A 154 -9.97 0.36 3.83
N MET A 155 -10.81 1.36 4.11
CA MET A 155 -12.03 1.14 4.88
C MET A 155 -12.99 0.17 4.17
N THR A 156 -13.08 0.24 2.84
CA THR A 156 -13.89 -0.70 2.06
C THR A 156 -13.32 -2.12 2.13
N ILE A 157 -11.99 -2.26 2.06
CA ILE A 157 -11.30 -3.56 2.20
C ILE A 157 -11.60 -4.17 3.57
N PHE A 158 -11.33 -3.44 4.64
CA PHE A 158 -11.49 -3.98 6.00
C PHE A 158 -12.95 -4.25 6.34
N ASN A 159 -13.87 -3.36 5.93
CA ASN A 159 -15.30 -3.61 6.11
C ASN A 159 -15.73 -4.90 5.38
N GLY A 160 -15.33 -5.07 4.12
CA GLY A 160 -15.60 -6.30 3.37
C GLY A 160 -14.99 -7.54 4.02
N ALA A 161 -13.74 -7.45 4.49
CA ALA A 161 -13.06 -8.56 5.15
C ALA A 161 -13.75 -8.97 6.48
N PHE A 162 -14.26 -8.01 7.26
CA PHE A 162 -15.01 -8.28 8.49
C PHE A 162 -16.42 -8.85 8.25
N MET A 163 -16.99 -8.69 7.06
CA MET A 163 -18.29 -9.30 6.72
C MET A 163 -18.21 -10.83 6.62
N ASN A 164 -17.02 -11.40 6.45
CA ASN A 164 -16.82 -12.83 6.50
C ASN A 164 -17.08 -13.35 7.93
N ALA A 165 -17.94 -14.36 8.06
CA ALA A 165 -18.37 -14.87 9.37
C ALA A 165 -17.29 -15.68 10.11
N ASP A 166 -16.32 -16.22 9.38
CA ASP A 166 -15.33 -17.16 9.90
C ASP A 166 -14.32 -16.48 10.82
N THR A 167 -14.02 -17.15 11.92
CA THR A 167 -13.02 -16.69 12.91
C THR A 167 -11.65 -16.48 12.28
N PHE A 168 -11.24 -17.35 11.35
CA PHE A 168 -9.97 -17.23 10.63
C PHE A 168 -9.86 -15.88 9.90
N HIS A 169 -10.86 -15.55 9.06
CA HIS A 169 -10.88 -14.29 8.29
C HIS A 169 -10.86 -13.06 9.21
N ARG A 170 -11.56 -13.11 10.33
CA ARG A 170 -11.56 -12.01 11.32
C ARG A 170 -10.19 -11.82 11.97
N VAL A 171 -9.53 -12.91 12.38
CA VAL A 171 -8.21 -12.85 13.01
C VAL A 171 -7.17 -12.27 12.05
N VAL A 172 -7.10 -12.78 10.82
CA VAL A 172 -6.13 -12.27 9.83
C VAL A 172 -6.43 -10.80 9.46
N THR A 173 -7.71 -10.40 9.45
CA THR A 173 -8.10 -9.00 9.22
C THR A 173 -7.63 -8.09 10.34
N VAL A 174 -7.78 -8.49 11.61
CA VAL A 174 -7.26 -7.72 12.75
C VAL A 174 -5.74 -7.57 12.66
N ILE A 175 -5.03 -8.65 12.30
CA ILE A 175 -3.58 -8.60 12.10
C ILE A 175 -3.24 -7.64 10.95
N ALA A 176 -3.94 -7.71 9.82
CA ALA A 176 -3.72 -6.79 8.71
C ALA A 176 -4.00 -5.32 9.08
N CYS A 177 -5.01 -5.05 9.91
CA CYS A 177 -5.32 -3.70 10.40
C CYS A 177 -4.17 -3.06 11.19
N THR A 178 -3.30 -3.84 11.82
CA THR A 178 -2.13 -3.30 12.54
C THR A 178 -1.17 -2.55 11.60
N SER A 179 -1.17 -2.89 10.31
CA SER A 179 -0.35 -2.20 9.31
C SER A 179 -0.68 -0.71 9.19
N ILE A 180 -1.93 -0.29 9.45
CA ILE A 180 -2.33 1.13 9.42
C ILE A 180 -1.53 1.91 10.46
N VAL A 181 -1.44 1.39 11.69
CA VAL A 181 -0.68 2.04 12.77
C VAL A 181 0.79 2.12 12.42
N ILE A 182 1.35 1.03 11.86
CA ILE A 182 2.76 0.99 11.46
C ILE A 182 3.01 1.97 10.32
N THR A 183 2.07 2.09 9.37
CA THR A 183 2.13 3.08 8.27
C THR A 183 2.19 4.49 8.83
N ALA A 184 1.36 4.80 9.84
CA ALA A 184 1.41 6.10 10.51
C ALA A 184 2.81 6.38 11.10
N VAL A 185 3.41 5.39 11.75
CA VAL A 185 4.73 5.54 12.38
C VAL A 185 5.81 5.88 11.35
N TYR A 186 5.91 5.16 10.23
CA TYR A 186 6.99 5.43 9.29
C TYR A 186 6.73 6.68 8.43
N ILE A 187 5.47 7.00 8.13
CA ILE A 187 5.15 8.24 7.39
C ILE A 187 5.40 9.49 8.22
N LEU A 188 5.03 9.48 9.50
CA LEU A 188 5.26 10.63 10.38
C LEU A 188 6.73 10.81 10.79
N ARG A 189 7.54 9.75 10.64
CA ARG A 189 8.99 9.81 10.86
C ARG A 189 9.74 10.50 9.72
N VAL A 190 9.21 10.49 8.52
CA VAL A 190 9.82 10.99 7.28
C VAL A 190 9.37 12.40 6.96
#